data_6ed6bd76b5f0d089caa1156b37eb00c2
#
_entry.id   6ed6bd76b5f0d089caa1156b37eb00c2
#
_cell.length_a   1.000
_cell.length_b   1.000
_cell.length_c   1.000
_cell.angle_alpha   90.00
_cell.angle_beta   90.00
_cell.angle_gamma   90.00
#
_symmetry.space_group_name_H-M   'P 1'
#
loop_
_entity.id
_entity.type
_entity.pdbx_description
1 polymer ?
#
loop_
_entity_poly.entity_id
_entity_poly.type
_entity_poly.pdbx_seq_one_letter_code
_entity_poly.pdbx_strand_id
1 'polypeptide(L)'
;MLQHSTRAWGSPSRYIQGRYELDNIREYTEIYGKKVFFLIDVFFFKSLSEKFAKLYEGSDSQILCEQFGGQCTAAEIDRCADVAKALQPDVVVGIGGGKTMDTAKGVADKYAAATVIVPTTASTDAPAMGLSVIYTEEGEHIGARHYKKNPDLVLLDTEILAKAPIRFFVAGMADALSTFIECRANRQSSSPNYVNKGYAMTIAGWAVCEACHKTVLEKGVNAKIAAEHGLVTKDVEDVIEANTLLSGLGVQNTSCAGAHSIAEGITVLPPCAKLLHGEVVGFGILVQLIVEGAPQAEIDQMYDFFNAVGLPTTFADLGIPDATDEDIMKVAECSMHSYWDVEPFTVNPQMVFDGIKMANVLGMMKK
;
A
#
# COMPACT_ATOMS: atom_id res chain seq x y z
N MET A 1 -3.02 23.66 -13.55
CA MET A 1 -4.06 23.14 -14.46
C MET A 1 -3.41 22.21 -15.47
N LEU A 2 -3.88 20.97 -15.59
CA LEU A 2 -3.46 20.09 -16.66
C LEU A 2 -3.77 20.74 -18.01
N GLN A 3 -2.76 20.84 -18.88
CA GLN A 3 -2.92 21.42 -20.21
C GLN A 3 -3.77 20.52 -21.16
N HIS A 4 -4.08 19.30 -20.74
CA HIS A 4 -4.76 18.29 -21.54
C HIS A 4 -5.93 17.67 -20.79
N SER A 5 -7.07 17.53 -21.46
CA SER A 5 -8.23 16.78 -20.96
C SER A 5 -8.08 15.26 -21.11
N THR A 6 -6.89 14.79 -21.48
CA THR A 6 -6.59 13.36 -21.65
C THR A 6 -6.66 12.67 -20.31
N ARG A 7 -7.45 11.61 -20.23
CA ARG A 7 -7.62 10.75 -19.06
C ARG A 7 -6.94 9.42 -19.31
N ALA A 8 -6.36 8.84 -18.26
CA ALA A 8 -5.77 7.51 -18.32
C ALA A 8 -6.18 6.67 -17.13
N TRP A 9 -6.21 5.37 -17.35
CA TRP A 9 -6.51 4.35 -16.35
C TRP A 9 -5.45 3.26 -16.43
N GLY A 10 -4.89 2.86 -15.27
CA GLY A 10 -3.98 1.72 -15.12
C GLY A 10 -4.54 0.73 -14.11
N SER A 11 -4.39 -0.56 -14.38
CA SER A 11 -4.84 -1.63 -13.48
C SER A 11 -4.07 -2.93 -13.75
N PRO A 12 -4.01 -3.87 -12.78
CA PRO A 12 -3.64 -5.24 -13.08
C PRO A 12 -4.50 -5.84 -14.18
N SER A 13 -3.94 -6.75 -14.96
CA SER A 13 -4.72 -7.46 -15.99
C SER A 13 -5.76 -8.38 -15.37
N ARG A 14 -5.44 -8.97 -14.21
CA ARG A 14 -6.34 -9.85 -13.46
C ARG A 14 -6.15 -9.67 -11.97
N TYR A 15 -7.25 -9.86 -11.24
CA TYR A 15 -7.29 -9.95 -9.79
C TYR A 15 -8.10 -11.19 -9.42
N ILE A 16 -7.54 -12.02 -8.55
CA ILE A 16 -8.18 -13.25 -8.07
C ILE A 16 -8.05 -13.27 -6.56
N GLN A 17 -9.16 -13.46 -5.86
CA GLN A 17 -9.21 -13.52 -4.41
C GLN A 17 -10.11 -14.68 -3.97
N GLY A 18 -9.63 -15.47 -3.04
CA GLY A 18 -10.41 -16.55 -2.43
C GLY A 18 -9.61 -17.33 -1.42
N ARG A 19 -10.27 -18.25 -0.74
CA ARG A 19 -9.59 -19.17 0.19
C ARG A 19 -8.79 -20.22 -0.57
N TYR A 20 -7.59 -20.49 -0.11
CA TYR A 20 -6.71 -21.54 -0.64
C TYR A 20 -6.32 -21.35 -2.11
N GLU A 21 -6.41 -20.13 -2.64
CA GLU A 21 -6.07 -19.85 -4.03
C GLU A 21 -4.58 -20.05 -4.35
N LEU A 22 -3.72 -20.00 -3.33
CA LEU A 22 -2.31 -20.36 -3.50
C LEU A 22 -2.08 -21.83 -3.84
N ASP A 23 -3.07 -22.71 -3.61
CA ASP A 23 -3.01 -24.11 -4.04
C ASP A 23 -3.13 -24.25 -5.56
N ASN A 24 -3.71 -23.27 -6.23
CA ASN A 24 -3.94 -23.22 -7.67
C ASN A 24 -2.86 -22.40 -8.40
N ILE A 25 -1.79 -21.95 -7.73
CA ILE A 25 -0.77 -21.02 -8.28
C ILE A 25 -0.17 -21.53 -9.60
N ARG A 26 -0.01 -22.83 -9.77
CA ARG A 26 0.50 -23.43 -11.01
C ARG A 26 -0.42 -23.13 -12.19
N GLU A 27 -1.72 -23.32 -12.07
CA GLU A 27 -2.68 -23.04 -13.14
C GLU A 27 -2.63 -21.59 -13.58
N TYR A 28 -2.48 -20.68 -12.61
CA TYR A 28 -2.40 -19.24 -12.86
C TYR A 28 -1.10 -18.81 -13.52
N THR A 29 0.04 -19.36 -13.08
CA THR A 29 1.35 -18.99 -13.65
C THR A 29 1.56 -19.58 -15.03
N GLU A 30 1.09 -20.81 -15.28
CA GLU A 30 1.24 -21.49 -16.56
C GLU A 30 0.49 -20.79 -17.71
N ILE A 31 -0.47 -19.89 -17.42
CA ILE A 31 -1.10 -19.01 -18.42
C ILE A 31 -0.07 -18.06 -19.06
N TYR A 32 0.94 -17.66 -18.30
CA TYR A 32 1.93 -16.66 -18.73
C TYR A 32 3.24 -17.28 -19.22
N GLY A 33 3.54 -18.53 -18.83
CA GLY A 33 4.75 -19.21 -19.26
C GLY A 33 5.12 -20.42 -18.41
N LYS A 34 6.21 -21.08 -18.77
CA LYS A 34 6.62 -22.33 -18.14
C LYS A 34 7.88 -22.19 -17.27
N LYS A 35 8.53 -21.05 -17.27
CA LYS A 35 9.73 -20.76 -16.47
C LYS A 35 9.35 -19.76 -15.39
N VAL A 36 9.15 -20.27 -14.18
CA VAL A 36 8.58 -19.48 -13.07
C VAL A 36 9.64 -19.24 -11.99
N PHE A 37 9.95 -17.98 -11.76
CA PHE A 37 10.80 -17.54 -10.66
C PHE A 37 9.95 -17.07 -9.50
N PHE A 38 10.07 -17.69 -8.33
CA PHE A 38 9.40 -17.32 -7.09
C PHE A 38 10.36 -16.58 -6.17
N LEU A 39 10.08 -15.32 -5.88
CA LEU A 39 10.72 -14.54 -4.82
C LEU A 39 9.81 -14.58 -3.59
N ILE A 40 10.27 -15.19 -2.50
CA ILE A 40 9.43 -15.51 -1.35
C ILE A 40 10.02 -14.89 -0.08
N ASP A 41 9.15 -14.25 0.70
CA ASP A 41 9.51 -13.73 2.02
C ASP A 41 10.08 -14.82 2.92
N VAL A 42 11.04 -14.44 3.77
CA VAL A 42 11.78 -15.36 4.65
C VAL A 42 10.85 -16.24 5.52
N PHE A 43 9.74 -15.68 5.98
CA PHE A 43 8.80 -16.39 6.84
C PHE A 43 8.14 -17.59 6.14
N PHE A 44 7.86 -17.44 4.85
CA PHE A 44 7.18 -18.46 4.04
C PHE A 44 8.13 -19.29 3.16
N PHE A 45 9.40 -18.90 3.02
CA PHE A 45 10.31 -19.46 2.03
C PHE A 45 10.38 -20.97 2.08
N LYS A 46 10.69 -21.55 3.25
CA LYS A 46 10.85 -23.01 3.38
C LYS A 46 9.58 -23.77 3.02
N SER A 47 8.46 -23.39 3.63
CA SER A 47 7.20 -24.12 3.47
C SER A 47 6.64 -24.02 2.06
N LEU A 48 6.72 -22.84 1.43
CA LEU A 48 6.21 -22.64 0.07
C LEU A 48 7.13 -23.24 -0.99
N SER A 49 8.46 -23.21 -0.81
CA SER A 49 9.38 -23.88 -1.73
C SER A 49 9.14 -25.39 -1.78
N GLU A 50 8.92 -26.02 -0.62
CA GLU A 50 8.58 -27.45 -0.55
C GLU A 50 7.19 -27.74 -1.19
N LYS A 51 6.21 -26.86 -0.95
CA LYS A 51 4.88 -26.98 -1.55
C LYS A 51 4.94 -26.86 -3.08
N PHE A 52 5.64 -25.86 -3.59
CA PHE A 52 5.72 -25.62 -5.02
C PHE A 52 6.53 -26.71 -5.75
N ALA A 53 7.60 -27.22 -5.15
CA ALA A 53 8.31 -28.36 -5.69
C ALA A 53 7.38 -29.55 -5.94
N LYS A 54 6.48 -29.84 -4.99
CA LYS A 54 5.46 -30.91 -5.15
C LYS A 54 4.39 -30.56 -6.18
N LEU A 55 3.92 -29.30 -6.17
CA LEU A 55 2.85 -28.85 -7.05
C LEU A 55 3.26 -28.88 -8.53
N TYR A 56 4.53 -28.62 -8.83
CA TYR A 56 5.07 -28.63 -10.18
C TYR A 56 5.71 -29.98 -10.57
N GLU A 57 5.72 -30.97 -9.68
CA GLU A 57 6.25 -32.30 -9.97
C GLU A 57 5.52 -32.95 -11.16
N GLY A 58 6.29 -33.48 -12.10
CA GLY A 58 5.75 -34.10 -13.32
C GLY A 58 5.19 -33.14 -14.37
N SER A 59 5.29 -31.82 -14.15
CA SER A 59 4.93 -30.83 -15.17
C SER A 59 6.12 -30.60 -16.12
N ASP A 60 5.83 -29.91 -17.23
CA ASP A 60 6.84 -29.38 -18.15
C ASP A 60 7.38 -28.00 -17.75
N SER A 61 6.89 -27.46 -16.64
CA SER A 61 7.31 -26.17 -16.10
C SER A 61 8.59 -26.29 -15.28
N GLN A 62 9.45 -25.28 -15.38
CA GLN A 62 10.66 -25.14 -14.59
C GLN A 62 10.45 -24.07 -13.54
N ILE A 63 10.75 -24.38 -12.29
CA ILE A 63 10.63 -23.42 -11.20
C ILE A 63 11.97 -23.17 -10.51
N LEU A 64 12.14 -21.94 -10.02
CA LEU A 64 13.25 -21.56 -9.16
C LEU A 64 12.70 -20.69 -8.01
N CYS A 65 12.92 -21.14 -6.78
CA CYS A 65 12.53 -20.37 -5.59
C CYS A 65 13.76 -19.70 -4.99
N GLU A 66 13.64 -18.40 -4.71
CA GLU A 66 14.67 -17.59 -4.06
C GLU A 66 14.09 -16.88 -2.84
N GLN A 67 14.88 -16.82 -1.79
CA GLN A 67 14.50 -16.10 -0.57
C GLN A 67 14.75 -14.60 -0.73
N PHE A 68 13.77 -13.79 -0.36
CA PHE A 68 13.91 -12.34 -0.31
C PHE A 68 14.88 -11.90 0.79
N GLY A 69 15.77 -10.95 0.48
CA GLY A 69 16.82 -10.47 1.39
C GLY A 69 16.37 -9.47 2.45
N GLY A 70 15.08 -9.05 2.43
CA GLY A 70 14.48 -8.24 3.50
C GLY A 70 14.29 -6.75 3.18
N GLN A 71 14.97 -6.19 2.17
CA GLN A 71 14.83 -4.79 1.78
C GLN A 71 14.72 -4.62 0.26
N CYS A 72 13.81 -3.74 -0.21
CA CYS A 72 13.65 -3.44 -1.62
C CYS A 72 14.67 -2.37 -2.04
N THR A 73 15.88 -2.80 -2.35
CA THR A 73 16.96 -1.95 -2.84
C THR A 73 17.27 -2.26 -4.30
N ALA A 74 17.94 -1.36 -5.00
CA ALA A 74 18.42 -1.63 -6.35
C ALA A 74 19.37 -2.84 -6.37
N ALA A 75 20.23 -2.99 -5.37
CA ALA A 75 21.15 -4.10 -5.22
C ALA A 75 20.42 -5.45 -5.04
N GLU A 76 19.36 -5.49 -4.23
CA GLU A 76 18.56 -6.70 -4.03
C GLU A 76 17.80 -7.12 -5.30
N ILE A 77 17.25 -6.13 -6.05
CA ILE A 77 16.64 -6.39 -7.36
C ILE A 77 17.67 -7.00 -8.32
N ASP A 78 18.89 -6.46 -8.32
CA ASP A 78 19.99 -6.98 -9.17
C ASP A 78 20.40 -8.37 -8.74
N ARG A 79 20.57 -8.62 -7.44
CA ARG A 79 20.90 -9.94 -6.89
C ARG A 79 19.87 -10.99 -7.29
N CYS A 80 18.59 -10.71 -7.08
CA CYS A 80 17.51 -11.63 -7.44
C CYS A 80 17.44 -11.87 -8.95
N ALA A 81 17.68 -10.84 -9.76
CA ALA A 81 17.75 -10.99 -11.21
C ALA A 81 18.95 -11.88 -11.64
N ASP A 82 20.12 -11.72 -11.02
CA ASP A 82 21.29 -12.57 -11.32
C ASP A 82 21.02 -14.03 -10.96
N VAL A 83 20.34 -14.32 -9.85
CA VAL A 83 19.89 -15.68 -9.50
C VAL A 83 18.94 -16.23 -10.56
N ALA A 84 18.00 -15.44 -11.04
CA ALA A 84 17.03 -15.84 -12.06
C ALA A 84 17.64 -16.02 -13.46
N LYS A 85 18.88 -15.57 -13.68
CA LYS A 85 19.52 -15.49 -14.99
C LYS A 85 19.60 -16.84 -15.73
N ALA A 86 19.90 -17.91 -15.03
CA ALA A 86 20.00 -19.24 -15.65
C ALA A 86 18.63 -19.77 -16.11
N LEU A 87 17.56 -19.38 -15.41
CA LEU A 87 16.19 -19.78 -15.74
C LEU A 87 15.64 -18.97 -16.94
N GLN A 88 16.01 -17.69 -17.07
CA GLN A 88 15.38 -16.75 -18.02
C GLN A 88 13.85 -16.78 -17.86
N PRO A 89 13.30 -16.27 -16.75
CA PRO A 89 11.90 -16.49 -16.37
C PRO A 89 10.92 -15.86 -17.35
N ASP A 90 9.87 -16.61 -17.67
CA ASP A 90 8.67 -16.08 -18.34
C ASP A 90 7.75 -15.36 -17.34
N VAL A 91 7.81 -15.82 -16.07
CA VAL A 91 6.96 -15.35 -14.96
C VAL A 91 7.79 -15.11 -13.71
N VAL A 92 7.63 -13.98 -13.08
CA VAL A 92 8.17 -13.67 -11.75
C VAL A 92 7.02 -13.55 -10.77
N VAL A 93 7.06 -14.34 -9.71
CA VAL A 93 6.05 -14.36 -8.65
C VAL A 93 6.66 -13.78 -7.38
N GLY A 94 6.10 -12.68 -6.87
CA GLY A 94 6.48 -12.09 -5.59
C GLY A 94 5.50 -12.50 -4.49
N ILE A 95 5.95 -13.23 -3.47
CA ILE A 95 5.12 -13.73 -2.36
C ILE A 95 5.63 -13.13 -1.05
N GLY A 96 4.88 -12.21 -0.47
CA GLY A 96 5.31 -11.53 0.76
C GLY A 96 4.58 -10.21 1.03
N GLY A 97 5.20 -9.37 1.84
CA GLY A 97 4.78 -7.99 2.05
C GLY A 97 5.21 -7.04 0.93
N GLY A 98 4.92 -5.75 1.08
CA GLY A 98 5.18 -4.70 0.06
C GLY A 98 6.60 -4.76 -0.53
N LYS A 99 7.62 -4.85 0.33
CA LYS A 99 9.03 -4.87 -0.10
C LYS A 99 9.38 -6.08 -0.98
N THR A 100 8.86 -7.25 -0.66
CA THR A 100 9.04 -8.47 -1.46
C THR A 100 8.37 -8.34 -2.83
N MET A 101 7.13 -7.84 -2.83
CA MET A 101 6.34 -7.62 -4.05
C MET A 101 7.01 -6.60 -4.97
N ASP A 102 7.50 -5.50 -4.40
CA ASP A 102 8.18 -4.45 -5.14
C ASP A 102 9.52 -4.91 -5.73
N THR A 103 10.27 -5.73 -4.99
CA THR A 103 11.49 -6.36 -5.53
C THR A 103 11.13 -7.29 -6.70
N ALA A 104 10.07 -8.10 -6.59
CA ALA A 104 9.63 -8.99 -7.66
C ALA A 104 9.21 -8.24 -8.93
N LYS A 105 8.50 -7.09 -8.80
CA LYS A 105 8.19 -6.21 -9.94
C LYS A 105 9.47 -5.72 -10.64
N GLY A 106 10.48 -5.32 -9.85
CA GLY A 106 11.78 -4.91 -10.38
C GLY A 106 12.51 -6.01 -11.14
N VAL A 107 12.47 -7.24 -10.62
CA VAL A 107 13.05 -8.43 -11.30
C VAL A 107 12.29 -8.73 -12.59
N ALA A 108 10.94 -8.72 -12.55
CA ALA A 108 10.12 -8.99 -13.73
C ALA A 108 10.39 -7.97 -14.86
N ASP A 109 10.56 -6.70 -14.53
CA ASP A 109 10.86 -5.64 -15.50
C ASP A 109 12.19 -5.90 -16.25
N LYS A 110 13.21 -6.44 -15.56
CA LYS A 110 14.52 -6.78 -16.16
C LYS A 110 14.42 -7.88 -17.24
N TYR A 111 13.48 -8.79 -17.10
CA TYR A 111 13.27 -9.92 -18.02
C TYR A 111 12.11 -9.70 -18.99
N ALA A 112 11.40 -8.57 -18.90
CA ALA A 112 10.11 -8.35 -19.56
C ALA A 112 9.13 -9.52 -19.29
N ALA A 113 9.24 -10.15 -18.12
CA ALA A 113 8.44 -11.27 -17.68
C ALA A 113 7.04 -10.84 -17.23
N ALA A 114 6.11 -11.79 -17.20
CA ALA A 114 4.84 -11.58 -16.52
C ALA A 114 5.07 -11.43 -15.00
N THR A 115 4.33 -10.53 -14.38
CA THR A 115 4.44 -10.24 -12.94
C THR A 115 3.21 -10.77 -12.22
N VAL A 116 3.41 -11.71 -11.30
CA VAL A 116 2.36 -12.25 -10.42
C VAL A 116 2.67 -11.81 -8.99
N ILE A 117 1.73 -11.16 -8.34
CA ILE A 117 1.88 -10.64 -6.98
C ILE A 117 0.95 -11.38 -6.03
N VAL A 118 1.54 -11.95 -4.97
CA VAL A 118 0.84 -12.72 -3.95
C VAL A 118 1.12 -12.11 -2.58
N PRO A 119 0.30 -11.15 -2.14
CA PRO A 119 0.48 -10.55 -0.82
C PRO A 119 0.22 -11.57 0.30
N THR A 120 1.03 -11.52 1.36
CA THR A 120 0.84 -12.31 2.58
C THR A 120 0.28 -11.50 3.74
N THR A 121 0.12 -10.20 3.52
CA THR A 121 -0.56 -9.24 4.41
C THR A 121 -1.38 -8.28 3.58
N ALA A 122 -2.55 -7.85 4.06
CA ALA A 122 -3.36 -6.81 3.43
C ALA A 122 -3.08 -5.45 4.09
N SER A 123 -1.81 -5.06 4.12
CA SER A 123 -1.30 -3.92 4.90
C SER A 123 -1.08 -2.65 4.09
N THR A 124 -1.12 -2.73 2.76
CA THR A 124 -0.87 -1.61 1.84
C THR A 124 -1.53 -1.85 0.48
N ASP A 125 -1.58 -0.81 -0.32
CA ASP A 125 -2.08 -0.77 -1.69
C ASP A 125 -1.08 -1.27 -2.75
N ALA A 126 0.16 -1.54 -2.35
CA ALA A 126 1.25 -1.96 -3.24
C ALA A 126 0.93 -3.11 -4.21
N PRO A 127 0.08 -4.12 -3.85
CA PRO A 127 -0.15 -5.27 -4.73
C PRO A 127 -0.64 -4.90 -6.13
N ALA A 128 -1.55 -3.92 -6.26
CA ALA A 128 -2.17 -3.58 -7.53
C ALA A 128 -1.40 -2.52 -8.34
N MET A 129 -0.41 -1.87 -7.75
CA MET A 129 0.27 -0.74 -8.37
C MET A 129 1.38 -1.13 -9.34
N GLY A 130 1.55 -0.34 -10.40
CA GLY A 130 2.62 -0.46 -11.41
C GLY A 130 3.90 0.27 -11.00
N LEU A 131 4.26 0.24 -9.72
CA LEU A 131 5.48 0.86 -9.20
C LEU A 131 6.11 0.02 -8.09
N SER A 132 7.35 0.33 -7.75
CA SER A 132 8.05 -0.16 -6.55
C SER A 132 8.61 1.00 -5.77
N VAL A 133 8.46 0.95 -4.46
CA VAL A 133 9.12 1.87 -3.53
C VAL A 133 10.54 1.35 -3.27
N ILE A 134 11.54 2.21 -3.49
CA ILE A 134 12.96 1.86 -3.35
C ILE A 134 13.52 2.47 -2.08
N TYR A 135 14.34 1.68 -1.41
CA TYR A 135 14.97 2.03 -0.14
C TYR A 135 16.50 1.94 -0.20
N THR A 136 17.18 2.59 0.73
CA THR A 136 18.59 2.30 1.04
C THR A 136 18.72 0.99 1.80
N GLU A 137 19.94 0.48 1.97
CA GLU A 137 20.20 -0.70 2.81
C GLU A 137 19.80 -0.48 4.28
N GLU A 138 19.88 0.76 4.75
CA GLU A 138 19.47 1.17 6.10
C GLU A 138 17.95 1.31 6.24
N GLY A 139 17.19 1.22 5.12
CA GLY A 139 15.74 1.28 5.10
C GLY A 139 15.15 2.68 4.90
N GLU A 140 15.95 3.66 4.50
CA GLU A 140 15.46 4.99 4.17
C GLU A 140 14.80 5.00 2.78
N HIS A 141 13.64 5.64 2.67
CA HIS A 141 12.93 5.83 1.41
C HIS A 141 13.72 6.77 0.48
N ILE A 142 14.01 6.33 -0.75
CA ILE A 142 14.75 7.11 -1.74
C ILE A 142 13.95 7.41 -3.01
N GLY A 143 12.73 6.92 -3.12
CA GLY A 143 11.84 7.22 -4.24
C GLY A 143 11.07 6.02 -4.76
N ALA A 144 10.34 6.24 -5.85
CA ALA A 144 9.55 5.21 -6.52
C ALA A 144 10.05 4.95 -7.94
N ARG A 145 10.08 3.68 -8.33
CA ARG A 145 10.35 3.24 -9.70
C ARG A 145 9.03 2.87 -10.36
N HIS A 146 8.63 3.61 -11.40
CA HIS A 146 7.43 3.34 -12.17
C HIS A 146 7.71 2.36 -13.31
N TYR A 147 6.78 1.43 -13.53
CA TYR A 147 6.84 0.43 -14.59
C TYR A 147 5.86 0.75 -15.72
N LYS A 148 6.10 0.15 -16.89
CA LYS A 148 5.25 0.36 -18.08
C LYS A 148 3.86 -0.27 -17.96
N LYS A 149 3.70 -1.22 -17.04
CA LYS A 149 2.45 -1.94 -16.78
C LYS A 149 2.28 -2.23 -15.30
N ASN A 150 1.05 -2.41 -14.87
CA ASN A 150 0.72 -2.99 -13.58
C ASN A 150 1.01 -4.52 -13.61
N PRO A 151 0.95 -5.23 -12.47
CA PRO A 151 1.06 -6.68 -12.45
C PRO A 151 0.09 -7.38 -13.41
N ASP A 152 0.53 -8.47 -14.01
CA ASP A 152 -0.34 -9.28 -14.88
C ASP A 152 -1.38 -10.04 -14.08
N LEU A 153 -1.06 -10.41 -12.84
CA LEU A 153 -1.97 -11.03 -11.89
C LEU A 153 -1.68 -10.57 -10.47
N VAL A 154 -2.72 -10.22 -9.73
CA VAL A 154 -2.71 -10.12 -8.27
C VAL A 154 -3.53 -11.27 -7.72
N LEU A 155 -2.90 -12.18 -6.97
CA LEU A 155 -3.52 -13.40 -6.44
C LEU A 155 -3.53 -13.36 -4.92
N LEU A 156 -4.71 -13.38 -4.33
CA LEU A 156 -4.89 -13.30 -2.88
C LEU A 156 -5.48 -14.60 -2.33
N ASP A 157 -4.74 -15.18 -1.40
CA ASP A 157 -5.25 -16.27 -0.57
C ASP A 157 -5.76 -15.70 0.76
N THR A 158 -7.08 -15.58 0.89
CA THR A 158 -7.71 -14.94 2.05
C THR A 158 -7.50 -15.71 3.36
N GLU A 159 -7.19 -16.99 3.28
CA GLU A 159 -6.82 -17.80 4.45
C GLU A 159 -5.43 -17.40 5.01
N ILE A 160 -4.49 -17.03 4.14
CA ILE A 160 -3.17 -16.54 4.54
C ILE A 160 -3.31 -15.12 5.10
N LEU A 161 -4.03 -14.25 4.41
CA LEU A 161 -4.18 -12.85 4.78
C LEU A 161 -4.91 -12.67 6.12
N ALA A 162 -5.96 -13.45 6.38
CA ALA A 162 -6.71 -13.39 7.64
C ALA A 162 -5.92 -13.93 8.86
N LYS A 163 -4.87 -14.74 8.62
CA LYS A 163 -3.98 -15.25 9.68
C LYS A 163 -2.75 -14.37 9.93
N ALA A 164 -2.55 -13.35 9.12
CA ALA A 164 -1.50 -12.38 9.36
C ALA A 164 -1.77 -11.60 10.66
N PRO A 165 -0.75 -11.09 11.35
CA PRO A 165 -0.95 -10.26 12.54
C PRO A 165 -1.92 -9.12 12.25
N ILE A 166 -2.95 -8.96 13.07
CA ILE A 166 -4.06 -8.03 12.86
C ILE A 166 -3.61 -6.58 12.61
N ARG A 167 -2.47 -6.19 13.20
CA ARG A 167 -1.88 -4.85 13.02
C ARG A 167 -1.65 -4.51 11.54
N PHE A 168 -1.26 -5.50 10.72
CA PHE A 168 -1.08 -5.29 9.27
C PHE A 168 -2.41 -5.03 8.57
N PHE A 169 -3.44 -5.77 8.92
CA PHE A 169 -4.77 -5.59 8.32
C PHE A 169 -5.38 -4.23 8.65
N VAL A 170 -5.22 -3.80 9.91
CA VAL A 170 -5.68 -2.48 10.37
C VAL A 170 -4.86 -1.35 9.74
N ALA A 171 -3.54 -1.50 9.59
CA ALA A 171 -2.72 -0.54 8.87
C ALA A 171 -3.20 -0.38 7.41
N GLY A 172 -3.54 -1.49 6.74
CA GLY A 172 -4.10 -1.45 5.39
C GLY A 172 -5.43 -0.70 5.31
N MET A 173 -6.28 -0.77 6.35
CA MET A 173 -7.52 0.02 6.39
C MET A 173 -7.26 1.52 6.40
N ALA A 174 -6.24 1.97 7.14
CA ALA A 174 -5.86 3.39 7.16
C ALA A 174 -5.31 3.85 5.81
N ASP A 175 -4.43 3.05 5.21
CA ASP A 175 -3.90 3.30 3.88
C ASP A 175 -5.04 3.40 2.84
N ALA A 176 -5.98 2.46 2.89
CA ALA A 176 -7.16 2.44 2.03
C ALA A 176 -8.10 3.65 2.22
N LEU A 177 -8.26 4.14 3.45
CA LEU A 177 -9.08 5.32 3.74
C LEU A 177 -8.47 6.60 3.18
N SER A 178 -7.14 6.75 3.17
CA SER A 178 -6.46 7.92 2.62
C SER A 178 -6.81 8.13 1.14
N THR A 179 -6.97 7.03 0.40
CA THR A 179 -7.21 7.03 -1.04
C THR A 179 -8.35 7.96 -1.47
N PHE A 180 -9.48 7.96 -0.75
CA PHE A 180 -10.61 8.84 -1.11
C PHE A 180 -10.41 10.28 -0.62
N ILE A 181 -9.84 10.46 0.57
CA ILE A 181 -9.55 11.79 1.12
C ILE A 181 -8.63 12.54 0.15
N GLU A 182 -7.56 11.91 -0.26
CA GLU A 182 -6.59 12.46 -1.20
C GLU A 182 -7.15 12.59 -2.63
N CYS A 183 -8.00 11.65 -3.07
CA CYS A 183 -8.70 11.73 -4.35
C CYS A 183 -9.56 13.00 -4.47
N ARG A 184 -10.16 13.48 -3.38
CA ARG A 184 -10.93 14.74 -3.37
C ARG A 184 -10.03 15.94 -3.65
N ALA A 185 -8.88 16.03 -2.98
CA ALA A 185 -7.88 17.06 -3.22
C ALA A 185 -7.39 17.03 -4.68
N ASN A 186 -7.04 15.86 -5.18
CA ASN A 186 -6.66 15.63 -6.58
C ASN A 186 -7.69 16.11 -7.58
N ARG A 187 -8.97 15.82 -7.33
CA ARG A 187 -10.06 16.23 -8.21
C ARG A 187 -10.23 17.73 -8.24
N GLN A 188 -10.12 18.39 -7.08
CA GLN A 188 -10.27 19.84 -6.96
C GLN A 188 -9.11 20.60 -7.59
N SER A 189 -7.88 20.14 -7.39
CA SER A 189 -6.68 20.74 -7.97
C SER A 189 -6.43 20.35 -9.43
N SER A 190 -7.11 19.30 -9.92
CA SER A 190 -6.83 18.69 -11.22
C SER A 190 -5.39 18.17 -11.34
N SER A 191 -4.86 17.62 -10.28
CA SER A 191 -3.51 17.03 -10.24
C SER A 191 -3.40 15.79 -11.13
N PRO A 192 -2.21 15.50 -11.69
CA PRO A 192 -2.00 14.34 -12.52
C PRO A 192 -2.00 13.05 -11.70
N ASN A 193 -2.51 11.95 -12.30
CA ASN A 193 -2.43 10.61 -11.73
C ASN A 193 -1.06 9.96 -11.97
N TYR A 194 -0.85 8.75 -11.42
CA TYR A 194 0.42 8.01 -11.57
C TYR A 194 0.48 7.12 -12.82
N VAL A 195 -0.47 7.23 -13.76
CA VAL A 195 -0.42 6.46 -15.01
C VAL A 195 0.60 7.07 -15.95
N ASN A 196 1.72 6.41 -16.15
CA ASN A 196 2.82 6.83 -17.03
C ASN A 196 3.31 8.27 -16.77
N LYS A 197 2.96 9.20 -17.70
CA LYS A 197 3.41 10.60 -17.67
C LYS A 197 2.53 11.53 -16.83
N GLY A 198 1.52 10.98 -16.17
CA GLY A 198 0.50 11.75 -15.47
C GLY A 198 -0.60 12.27 -16.41
N TYR A 199 -1.83 11.90 -16.08
CA TYR A 199 -3.04 12.25 -16.83
C TYR A 199 -4.13 12.69 -15.86
N ALA A 200 -5.20 13.27 -16.40
CA ALA A 200 -6.36 13.60 -15.58
C ALA A 200 -7.05 12.33 -15.06
N MET A 201 -7.63 12.42 -13.87
CA MET A 201 -8.44 11.39 -13.24
C MET A 201 -9.60 10.97 -14.13
N THR A 202 -9.89 9.67 -14.15
CA THR A 202 -11.09 9.11 -14.79
C THR A 202 -12.28 9.10 -13.83
N ILE A 203 -13.50 8.94 -14.37
CA ILE A 203 -14.69 8.67 -13.54
C ILE A 203 -14.51 7.35 -12.77
N ALA A 204 -13.88 6.35 -13.38
CA ALA A 204 -13.58 5.08 -12.73
C ALA A 204 -12.65 5.27 -11.51
N GLY A 205 -11.60 6.11 -11.63
CA GLY A 205 -10.70 6.43 -10.51
C GLY A 205 -11.45 6.98 -9.30
N TRP A 206 -12.31 7.96 -9.52
CA TRP A 206 -13.18 8.48 -8.46
C TRP A 206 -14.07 7.41 -7.83
N ALA A 207 -14.78 6.63 -8.67
CA ALA A 207 -15.73 5.63 -8.18
C ALA A 207 -15.05 4.52 -7.36
N VAL A 208 -13.83 4.14 -7.73
CA VAL A 208 -13.04 3.15 -6.98
C VAL A 208 -12.61 3.70 -5.62
N CYS A 209 -12.12 4.94 -5.56
CA CYS A 209 -11.76 5.59 -4.28
C CYS A 209 -12.97 5.69 -3.34
N GLU A 210 -14.13 6.09 -3.86
CA GLU A 210 -15.37 6.18 -3.10
C GLU A 210 -15.84 4.80 -2.58
N ALA A 211 -15.77 3.76 -3.42
CA ALA A 211 -16.09 2.39 -3.04
C ALA A 211 -15.12 1.87 -1.97
N CYS A 212 -13.83 2.14 -2.10
CA CYS A 212 -12.80 1.79 -1.14
C CYS A 212 -13.12 2.36 0.25
N HIS A 213 -13.28 3.67 0.34
CA HIS A 213 -13.57 4.40 1.55
C HIS A 213 -14.85 3.89 2.25
N LYS A 214 -15.94 3.77 1.48
CA LYS A 214 -17.21 3.26 1.98
C LYS A 214 -17.08 1.84 2.55
N THR A 215 -16.41 0.94 1.82
CA THR A 215 -16.23 -0.46 2.25
C THR A 215 -15.48 -0.53 3.58
N VAL A 216 -14.39 0.21 3.73
CA VAL A 216 -13.60 0.19 4.96
C VAL A 216 -14.39 0.75 6.14
N LEU A 217 -15.08 1.89 5.98
CA LEU A 217 -15.86 2.50 7.07
C LEU A 217 -17.04 1.62 7.51
N GLU A 218 -17.75 1.00 6.56
CA GLU A 218 -18.93 0.19 6.88
C GLU A 218 -18.57 -1.17 7.48
N LYS A 219 -17.44 -1.77 7.08
CA LYS A 219 -17.10 -3.16 7.37
C LYS A 219 -15.86 -3.37 8.21
N GLY A 220 -14.98 -2.36 8.30
CA GLY A 220 -13.65 -2.50 8.89
C GLY A 220 -13.65 -2.97 10.34
N VAL A 221 -14.56 -2.46 11.18
CA VAL A 221 -14.65 -2.88 12.59
C VAL A 221 -15.04 -4.37 12.70
N ASN A 222 -16.06 -4.81 11.98
CA ASN A 222 -16.46 -6.21 11.97
C ASN A 222 -15.39 -7.12 11.37
N ALA A 223 -14.74 -6.66 10.28
CA ALA A 223 -13.65 -7.39 9.64
C ALA A 223 -12.46 -7.57 10.60
N LYS A 224 -12.08 -6.51 11.35
CA LYS A 224 -11.04 -6.59 12.38
C LYS A 224 -11.38 -7.65 13.43
N ILE A 225 -12.58 -7.58 14.01
CA ILE A 225 -13.04 -8.53 15.04
C ILE A 225 -12.99 -9.96 14.50
N ALA A 226 -13.48 -10.20 13.29
CA ALA A 226 -13.47 -11.52 12.68
C ALA A 226 -12.04 -12.03 12.45
N ALA A 227 -11.15 -11.20 11.89
CA ALA A 227 -9.78 -11.57 11.62
C ALA A 227 -8.97 -11.85 12.92
N GLU A 228 -9.21 -11.10 13.99
CA GLU A 228 -8.62 -11.37 15.33
C GLU A 228 -8.97 -12.77 15.86
N HIS A 229 -10.10 -13.32 15.43
CA HIS A 229 -10.53 -14.66 15.79
C HIS A 229 -10.20 -15.72 14.71
N GLY A 230 -9.41 -15.36 13.70
CA GLY A 230 -9.03 -16.25 12.59
C GLY A 230 -10.17 -16.61 11.67
N LEU A 231 -11.24 -15.79 11.62
CA LEU A 231 -12.43 -16.02 10.81
C LEU A 231 -12.32 -15.23 9.49
N VAL A 232 -12.59 -15.91 8.37
CA VAL A 232 -12.71 -15.27 7.06
C VAL A 232 -14.20 -15.10 6.76
N THR A 233 -14.74 -13.96 7.16
CA THR A 233 -16.12 -13.57 6.86
C THR A 233 -16.18 -12.76 5.58
N LYS A 234 -17.41 -12.50 5.09
CA LYS A 234 -17.58 -11.62 3.93
C LYS A 234 -17.00 -10.21 4.17
N ASP A 235 -17.11 -9.66 5.37
CA ASP A 235 -16.54 -8.37 5.70
C ASP A 235 -15.00 -8.41 5.66
N VAL A 236 -14.37 -9.51 6.09
CA VAL A 236 -12.91 -9.69 5.95
C VAL A 236 -12.51 -9.73 4.48
N GLU A 237 -13.21 -10.48 3.64
CA GLU A 237 -12.91 -10.55 2.22
C GLU A 237 -13.11 -9.20 1.53
N ASP A 238 -14.19 -8.48 1.82
CA ASP A 238 -14.47 -7.17 1.24
C ASP A 238 -13.43 -6.10 1.68
N VAL A 239 -12.95 -6.17 2.93
CA VAL A 239 -11.88 -5.26 3.41
C VAL A 239 -10.50 -5.66 2.86
N ILE A 240 -10.21 -6.95 2.67
CA ILE A 240 -9.01 -7.38 1.94
C ILE A 240 -9.00 -6.79 0.52
N GLU A 241 -10.12 -6.88 -0.21
CA GLU A 241 -10.27 -6.28 -1.53
C GLU A 241 -10.07 -4.76 -1.48
N ALA A 242 -10.66 -4.09 -0.51
CA ALA A 242 -10.50 -2.64 -0.32
C ALA A 242 -9.04 -2.25 -0.10
N ASN A 243 -8.34 -2.92 0.83
CA ASN A 243 -6.96 -2.63 1.18
C ASN A 243 -5.97 -2.89 0.03
N THR A 244 -6.22 -3.89 -0.80
CA THR A 244 -5.22 -4.38 -1.79
C THR A 244 -5.54 -4.00 -3.22
N LEU A 245 -6.81 -4.07 -3.63
CA LEU A 245 -7.23 -3.75 -4.99
C LEU A 245 -7.75 -2.31 -5.10
N LEU A 246 -8.80 -1.98 -4.33
CA LEU A 246 -9.48 -0.69 -4.51
C LEU A 246 -8.55 0.47 -4.13
N SER A 247 -7.79 0.34 -3.04
CA SER A 247 -6.80 1.32 -2.64
C SER A 247 -5.72 1.51 -3.71
N GLY A 248 -5.08 0.42 -4.15
CA GLY A 248 -4.02 0.50 -5.15
C GLY A 248 -4.50 1.04 -6.51
N LEU A 249 -5.71 0.67 -6.93
CA LEU A 249 -6.32 1.26 -8.13
C LEU A 249 -6.65 2.73 -7.93
N GLY A 250 -7.12 3.10 -6.74
CA GLY A 250 -7.41 4.47 -6.37
C GLY A 250 -6.17 5.34 -6.50
N VAL A 251 -5.13 5.07 -5.72
CA VAL A 251 -3.87 5.83 -5.72
C VAL A 251 -3.22 5.86 -7.12
N GLN A 252 -3.13 4.73 -7.82
CA GLN A 252 -2.58 4.67 -9.18
C GLN A 252 -3.28 5.64 -10.14
N ASN A 253 -4.59 5.77 -10.03
CA ASN A 253 -5.45 6.50 -10.97
C ASN A 253 -5.86 7.89 -10.49
N THR A 254 -5.37 8.28 -9.29
CA THR A 254 -5.56 9.63 -8.75
C THR A 254 -4.22 10.29 -8.41
N SER A 255 -3.68 10.09 -7.26
CA SER A 255 -2.37 10.49 -6.71
C SER A 255 -2.47 10.53 -5.17
N CYS A 256 -1.36 10.70 -4.47
CA CYS A 256 -1.34 11.05 -3.06
C CYS A 256 -1.58 12.54 -2.85
N ALA A 257 -1.82 12.96 -1.59
CA ALA A 257 -1.92 14.35 -1.17
C ALA A 257 -1.40 14.53 0.28
N GLY A 258 -2.11 15.29 1.11
CA GLY A 258 -1.68 15.67 2.46
C GLY A 258 -1.42 14.51 3.41
N ALA A 259 -2.22 13.44 3.37
CA ALA A 259 -2.04 12.30 4.26
C ALA A 259 -0.68 11.61 4.06
N HIS A 260 -0.30 11.37 2.82
CA HIS A 260 1.03 10.83 2.48
C HIS A 260 2.16 11.83 2.72
N SER A 261 1.92 13.14 2.55
CA SER A 261 2.92 14.15 2.91
C SER A 261 3.28 14.09 4.40
N ILE A 262 2.28 13.97 5.27
CA ILE A 262 2.50 13.79 6.71
C ILE A 262 3.19 12.46 6.99
N ALA A 263 2.78 11.38 6.33
CA ALA A 263 3.40 10.06 6.52
C ALA A 263 4.90 10.08 6.19
N GLU A 264 5.32 10.78 5.13
CA GLU A 264 6.74 10.94 4.81
C GLU A 264 7.45 11.86 5.81
N GLY A 265 6.86 13.02 6.12
CA GLY A 265 7.44 14.00 7.02
C GLY A 265 7.66 13.47 8.44
N ILE A 266 6.71 12.69 8.99
CA ILE A 266 6.75 12.23 10.38
C ILE A 266 7.84 11.17 10.63
N THR A 267 8.31 10.49 9.58
CA THR A 267 9.36 9.47 9.69
C THR A 267 10.73 10.05 10.08
N VAL A 268 10.92 11.37 10.01
CA VAL A 268 12.13 12.03 10.53
C VAL A 268 12.28 11.90 12.05
N LEU A 269 11.18 11.55 12.73
CA LEU A 269 11.18 11.23 14.16
C LEU A 269 11.42 9.71 14.33
N PRO A 270 12.53 9.29 14.98
CA PRO A 270 12.93 7.87 15.02
C PRO A 270 11.88 6.88 15.54
N PRO A 271 11.02 7.21 16.52
CA PRO A 271 9.93 6.31 16.91
C PRO A 271 8.94 6.05 15.78
N CYS A 272 8.59 7.08 15.01
CA CYS A 272 7.61 7.00 13.93
C CYS A 272 8.13 6.20 12.71
N ALA A 273 9.44 6.21 12.47
CA ALA A 273 10.07 5.41 11.40
C ALA A 273 9.90 3.88 11.59
N LYS A 274 9.50 3.43 12.79
CA LYS A 274 9.24 2.02 13.12
C LYS A 274 7.77 1.61 12.99
N LEU A 275 6.90 2.57 12.74
CA LEU A 275 5.47 2.31 12.52
C LEU A 275 5.24 1.72 11.13
N LEU A 276 4.10 1.04 10.97
CA LEU A 276 3.67 0.59 9.66
C LEU A 276 3.24 1.80 8.82
N HIS A 277 3.40 1.70 7.50
CA HIS A 277 3.03 2.77 6.57
C HIS A 277 1.60 3.28 6.81
N GLY A 278 0.61 2.40 6.84
CA GLY A 278 -0.77 2.80 7.09
C GLY A 278 -1.02 3.42 8.46
N GLU A 279 -0.21 3.13 9.49
CA GLU A 279 -0.35 3.79 10.80
C GLU A 279 0.02 5.28 10.73
N VAL A 280 1.09 5.60 10.01
CA VAL A 280 1.49 7.02 9.83
C VAL A 280 0.61 7.73 8.80
N VAL A 281 0.17 7.05 7.74
CA VAL A 281 -0.82 7.58 6.78
C VAL A 281 -2.14 7.86 7.48
N GLY A 282 -2.59 6.98 8.38
CA GLY A 282 -3.81 7.19 9.16
C GLY A 282 -3.76 8.48 9.98
N PHE A 283 -2.68 8.70 10.72
CA PHE A 283 -2.51 9.99 11.41
C PHE A 283 -2.47 11.17 10.42
N GLY A 284 -1.85 10.96 9.25
CA GLY A 284 -1.83 11.94 8.16
C GLY A 284 -3.22 12.32 7.65
N ILE A 285 -4.17 11.35 7.57
CA ILE A 285 -5.58 11.62 7.24
C ILE A 285 -6.18 12.65 8.21
N LEU A 286 -5.97 12.45 9.51
CA LEU A 286 -6.52 13.36 10.54
C LEU A 286 -5.95 14.77 10.36
N VAL A 287 -4.66 14.88 10.06
CA VAL A 287 -4.00 16.18 9.81
C VAL A 287 -4.52 16.81 8.52
N GLN A 288 -4.62 16.06 7.42
CA GLN A 288 -5.13 16.59 6.14
C GLN A 288 -6.55 17.15 6.29
N LEU A 289 -7.46 16.40 6.91
CA LEU A 289 -8.85 16.85 7.14
C LEU A 289 -8.91 18.16 7.93
N ILE A 290 -8.02 18.32 8.92
CA ILE A 290 -7.95 19.55 9.70
C ILE A 290 -7.40 20.71 8.86
N VAL A 291 -6.34 20.49 8.09
CA VAL A 291 -5.73 21.51 7.22
C VAL A 291 -6.70 21.94 6.10
N GLU A 292 -7.49 21.00 5.56
CA GLU A 292 -8.55 21.28 4.59
C GLU A 292 -9.76 22.01 5.19
N GLY A 293 -9.90 22.05 6.52
CA GLY A 293 -11.11 22.56 7.19
C GLY A 293 -12.33 21.69 6.91
N ALA A 294 -12.16 20.37 6.89
CA ALA A 294 -13.23 19.42 6.64
C ALA A 294 -14.39 19.57 7.66
N PRO A 295 -15.62 19.16 7.31
CA PRO A 295 -16.75 19.18 8.24
C PRO A 295 -16.45 18.39 9.53
N GLN A 296 -16.84 18.94 10.69
CA GLN A 296 -16.58 18.30 11.99
C GLN A 296 -17.10 16.86 12.06
N ALA A 297 -18.25 16.59 11.44
CA ALA A 297 -18.83 15.24 11.40
C ALA A 297 -17.93 14.22 10.67
N GLU A 298 -17.20 14.63 9.65
CA GLU A 298 -16.24 13.78 8.94
C GLU A 298 -14.99 13.54 9.79
N ILE A 299 -14.48 14.58 10.43
CA ILE A 299 -13.36 14.47 11.38
C ILE A 299 -13.75 13.51 12.52
N ASP A 300 -14.93 13.68 13.10
CA ASP A 300 -15.43 12.83 14.18
C ASP A 300 -15.53 11.37 13.74
N GLN A 301 -16.06 11.11 12.55
CA GLN A 301 -16.18 9.77 11.99
C GLN A 301 -14.81 9.08 11.86
N MET A 302 -13.77 9.79 11.43
CA MET A 302 -12.42 9.23 11.33
C MET A 302 -11.84 8.87 12.70
N TYR A 303 -11.97 9.76 13.70
CA TYR A 303 -11.51 9.45 15.05
C TYR A 303 -12.26 8.25 15.65
N ASP A 304 -13.58 8.19 15.51
CA ASP A 304 -14.40 7.11 16.01
C ASP A 304 -13.99 5.77 15.39
N PHE A 305 -13.79 5.75 14.07
CA PHE A 305 -13.30 4.57 13.37
C PHE A 305 -11.89 4.17 13.82
N PHE A 306 -10.95 5.12 13.89
CA PHE A 306 -9.56 4.84 14.26
C PHE A 306 -9.45 4.30 15.69
N ASN A 307 -10.19 4.88 16.63
CA ASN A 307 -10.26 4.36 17.99
C ASN A 307 -10.85 2.95 18.05
N ALA A 308 -11.90 2.67 17.26
CA ALA A 308 -12.55 1.35 17.21
C ALA A 308 -11.61 0.26 16.67
N VAL A 309 -10.77 0.59 15.68
CA VAL A 309 -9.84 -0.38 15.10
C VAL A 309 -8.43 -0.35 15.73
N GLY A 310 -8.12 0.65 16.56
CA GLY A 310 -6.84 0.77 17.27
C GLY A 310 -5.72 1.42 16.45
N LEU A 311 -6.08 2.32 15.53
CA LEU A 311 -5.11 3.15 14.80
C LEU A 311 -4.62 4.33 15.67
N PRO A 312 -3.40 4.84 15.42
CA PRO A 312 -2.88 6.01 16.11
C PRO A 312 -3.75 7.26 15.91
N THR A 313 -4.10 7.92 17.02
CA THR A 313 -4.84 9.19 17.02
C THR A 313 -4.15 10.29 17.83
N THR A 314 -3.08 9.93 18.57
CA THR A 314 -2.33 10.86 19.42
C THR A 314 -0.82 10.68 19.26
N PHE A 315 -0.05 11.67 19.71
CA PHE A 315 1.42 11.55 19.80
C PHE A 315 1.88 10.37 20.65
N ALA A 316 1.13 10.06 21.71
CA ALA A 316 1.43 8.89 22.55
C ALA A 316 1.32 7.58 21.74
N ASP A 317 0.30 7.45 20.87
CA ASP A 317 0.13 6.26 20.03
C ASP A 317 1.22 6.15 18.96
N LEU A 318 1.74 7.29 18.49
CA LEU A 318 2.86 7.35 17.55
C LEU A 318 4.22 7.09 18.21
N GLY A 319 4.24 6.95 19.56
CA GLY A 319 5.49 6.75 20.33
C GLY A 319 6.30 8.02 20.55
N ILE A 320 5.68 9.20 20.43
CA ILE A 320 6.29 10.52 20.59
C ILE A 320 5.55 11.40 21.60
N PRO A 321 5.21 10.90 22.82
CA PRO A 321 4.37 11.64 23.77
C PRO A 321 4.95 12.99 24.20
N ASP A 322 6.28 13.11 24.17
CA ASP A 322 7.04 14.29 24.62
C ASP A 322 7.55 15.13 23.43
N ALA A 323 6.99 14.95 22.22
CA ALA A 323 7.41 15.71 21.04
C ALA A 323 7.28 17.22 21.28
N THR A 324 8.36 17.94 21.06
CA THR A 324 8.43 19.40 21.23
C THR A 324 7.83 20.12 20.03
N ASP A 325 7.57 21.42 20.17
CA ASP A 325 7.13 22.25 19.03
C ASP A 325 8.19 22.30 17.94
N GLU A 326 9.47 22.20 18.28
CA GLU A 326 10.57 22.11 17.31
C GLU A 326 10.52 20.79 16.51
N ASP A 327 10.27 19.67 17.17
CA ASP A 327 10.08 18.37 16.52
C ASP A 327 8.90 18.40 15.54
N ILE A 328 7.78 18.95 15.95
CA ILE A 328 6.58 19.03 15.12
C ILE A 328 6.78 20.01 13.95
N MET A 329 7.46 21.14 14.17
CA MET A 329 7.81 22.06 13.06
C MET A 329 8.74 21.37 12.06
N LYS A 330 9.71 20.58 12.52
CA LYS A 330 10.57 19.79 11.64
C LYS A 330 9.77 18.80 10.79
N VAL A 331 8.79 18.12 11.37
CA VAL A 331 7.86 17.23 10.62
C VAL A 331 7.11 18.04 9.56
N ALA A 332 6.56 19.19 9.93
CA ALA A 332 5.82 20.06 9.01
C ALA A 332 6.70 20.53 7.84
N GLU A 333 7.92 20.97 8.10
CA GLU A 333 8.88 21.40 7.07
C GLU A 333 9.29 20.22 6.15
N CYS A 334 9.59 19.06 6.71
CA CYS A 334 9.96 17.88 5.92
C CYS A 334 8.81 17.40 5.03
N SER A 335 7.56 17.47 5.50
CA SER A 335 6.39 17.06 4.72
C SER A 335 6.15 17.95 3.49
N MET A 336 6.67 19.17 3.45
CA MET A 336 6.50 20.09 2.31
C MET A 336 7.22 19.65 1.03
N HIS A 337 8.12 18.67 1.11
CA HIS A 337 8.81 18.12 -0.05
C HIS A 337 8.03 17.03 -0.79
N SER A 338 6.80 16.75 -0.35
CA SER A 338 5.96 15.66 -0.87
C SER A 338 4.75 16.20 -1.65
N TYR A 339 3.55 15.86 -1.24
CA TYR A 339 2.33 15.97 -2.04
C TYR A 339 1.41 17.14 -1.65
N TRP A 340 1.85 18.08 -0.79
CA TRP A 340 1.03 19.24 -0.39
C TRP A 340 0.67 20.17 -1.54
N ASP A 341 1.42 20.16 -2.63
CA ASP A 341 1.12 20.91 -3.85
C ASP A 341 -0.08 20.35 -4.63
N VAL A 342 -0.56 19.16 -4.25
CA VAL A 342 -1.79 18.54 -4.78
C VAL A 342 -3.05 19.17 -4.16
N GLU A 343 -2.95 19.82 -3.02
CA GLU A 343 -4.10 20.52 -2.42
C GLU A 343 -4.58 21.68 -3.30
N PRO A 344 -5.92 21.97 -3.33
CA PRO A 344 -6.47 23.02 -4.18
C PRO A 344 -6.16 24.44 -3.68
N PHE A 345 -5.38 24.57 -2.63
CA PHE A 345 -4.95 25.83 -2.01
C PHE A 345 -3.49 25.73 -1.59
N THR A 346 -2.86 26.88 -1.33
CA THR A 346 -1.45 26.90 -0.90
C THR A 346 -1.33 26.48 0.56
N VAL A 347 -0.62 25.39 0.79
CA VAL A 347 -0.25 24.91 2.13
C VAL A 347 1.13 25.46 2.49
N ASN A 348 1.36 25.75 3.76
CA ASN A 348 2.66 26.18 4.29
C ASN A 348 2.99 25.41 5.60
N PRO A 349 4.27 25.41 6.04
CA PRO A 349 4.68 24.66 7.23
C PRO A 349 3.91 25.00 8.49
N GLN A 350 3.52 26.28 8.69
CA GLN A 350 2.77 26.69 9.89
C GLN A 350 1.35 26.07 9.90
N MET A 351 0.67 26.02 8.76
CA MET A 351 -0.65 25.37 8.65
C MET A 351 -0.55 23.88 8.99
N VAL A 352 0.50 23.21 8.51
CA VAL A 352 0.75 21.80 8.78
C VAL A 352 1.08 21.58 10.26
N PHE A 353 1.94 22.43 10.85
CA PHE A 353 2.24 22.40 12.27
C PHE A 353 0.98 22.50 13.12
N ASP A 354 0.14 23.51 12.86
CA ASP A 354 -1.11 23.72 13.58
C ASP A 354 -2.06 22.53 13.39
N GLY A 355 -2.13 21.97 12.18
CA GLY A 355 -2.90 20.76 11.85
C GLY A 355 -2.45 19.54 12.66
N ILE A 356 -1.14 19.28 12.75
CA ILE A 356 -0.57 18.17 13.53
C ILE A 356 -0.88 18.32 15.02
N LYS A 357 -0.68 19.53 15.57
CA LYS A 357 -0.98 19.83 16.99
C LYS A 357 -2.47 19.64 17.28
N MET A 358 -3.34 20.15 16.39
CA MET A 358 -4.79 20.04 16.55
C MET A 358 -5.27 18.59 16.43
N ALA A 359 -4.68 17.79 15.53
CA ALA A 359 -4.96 16.35 15.43
C ALA A 359 -4.68 15.63 16.74
N ASN A 360 -3.53 15.88 17.36
CA ASN A 360 -3.21 15.32 18.67
C ASN A 360 -4.19 15.76 19.77
N VAL A 361 -4.55 17.04 19.81
CA VAL A 361 -5.51 17.57 20.81
C VAL A 361 -6.87 16.89 20.67
N LEU A 362 -7.41 16.81 19.45
CA LEU A 362 -8.68 16.12 19.19
C LEU A 362 -8.59 14.64 19.56
N GLY A 363 -7.47 13.96 19.23
CA GLY A 363 -7.24 12.58 19.62
C GLY A 363 -7.29 12.35 21.12
N MET A 364 -6.68 13.24 21.91
CA MET A 364 -6.75 13.18 23.37
C MET A 364 -8.17 13.41 23.95
N MET A 365 -8.96 14.26 23.27
CA MET A 365 -10.35 14.56 23.70
C MET A 365 -11.33 13.43 23.37
N LYS A 366 -11.00 12.58 22.38
CA LYS A 366 -11.90 11.53 21.87
C LYS A 366 -11.50 10.13 22.36
N LYS A 367 -10.45 10.00 23.16
CA LYS A 367 -10.11 8.80 23.92
C LYS A 367 -10.86 8.72 25.22
#